data_0f0543da179e650a363464d6a18550f8
#
_entry.id   0f0543da179e650a363464d6a18550f8
#
_cell.length_a   1.000
_cell.length_b   1.000
_cell.length_c   1.000
_cell.angle_alpha   90.00
_cell.angle_beta   90.00
_cell.angle_gamma   90.00
#
_symmetry.space_group_name_H-M   'P 1'
#
loop_
_entity.id
_entity.type
_entity.pdbx_description
1 polymer ?
#
loop_
_entity_poly.entity_id
_entity_poly.type
_entity_poly.pdbx_seq_one_letter_code
_entity_poly.pdbx_strand_id
1 'polypeptide(L)'
;MFQRVLKRFRDKIRARQFVVTLDAVEELEDEGLSVLDLEHAILTGEIATRQKDADTREWKYLIKGRSLSDDELVVVGKLSPTGKLVIITLYDETES
;
A
#
# COMPACT_ATOMS: atom_id res chain seq x y z
N MET A 1 -2.90 -16.63 2.15
CA MET A 1 -2.43 -16.49 3.52
C MET A 1 -2.88 -15.20 4.20
N PHE A 2 -2.81 -14.06 3.55
CA PHE A 2 -3.16 -12.77 4.15
C PHE A 2 -4.54 -12.25 3.73
N GLN A 3 -5.49 -13.13 3.51
CA GLN A 3 -6.78 -12.75 2.95
C GLN A 3 -7.59 -11.81 3.86
N ARG A 4 -7.56 -12.05 5.17
CA ARG A 4 -8.31 -11.19 6.11
C ARG A 4 -7.73 -9.79 6.18
N VAL A 5 -6.40 -9.68 6.21
CA VAL A 5 -5.73 -8.38 6.26
C VAL A 5 -5.97 -7.61 4.96
N LEU A 6 -5.84 -8.30 3.83
CA LEU A 6 -6.08 -7.69 2.52
C LEU A 6 -7.51 -7.17 2.41
N LYS A 7 -8.48 -7.95 2.88
CA LYS A 7 -9.88 -7.51 2.89
C LYS A 7 -10.04 -6.24 3.72
N ARG A 8 -9.42 -6.18 4.89
CA ARG A 8 -9.46 -4.98 5.74
C ARG A 8 -8.83 -3.78 5.03
N PHE A 9 -7.71 -3.98 4.34
CA PHE A 9 -7.07 -2.91 3.59
C PHE A 9 -7.98 -2.39 2.48
N ARG A 10 -8.61 -3.30 1.74
CA ARG A 10 -9.54 -2.92 0.68
C ARG A 10 -10.75 -2.17 1.23
N ASP A 11 -11.27 -2.60 2.37
CA ASP A 11 -12.39 -1.92 3.05
C ASP A 11 -11.98 -0.49 3.45
N LYS A 12 -10.75 -0.32 3.96
CA LYS A 12 -10.25 1.01 4.32
C LYS A 12 -10.10 1.92 3.10
N ILE A 13 -9.64 1.37 1.98
CA ILE A 13 -9.54 2.14 0.73
C ILE A 13 -10.94 2.61 0.29
N ARG A 14 -11.92 1.71 0.29
CA ARG A 14 -13.29 2.03 -0.14
C ARG A 14 -13.95 3.04 0.79
N ALA A 15 -13.69 2.95 2.08
CA ALA A 15 -14.26 3.85 3.09
C ALA A 15 -13.48 5.17 3.22
N ARG A 16 -12.39 5.33 2.47
CA ARG A 16 -11.50 6.47 2.55
C ARG A 16 -10.90 6.68 3.94
N GLN A 17 -10.64 5.58 4.64
CA GLN A 17 -10.03 5.57 5.96
C GLN A 17 -8.56 5.18 5.84
N PHE A 18 -7.82 5.95 5.05
CA PHE A 18 -6.40 5.71 4.86
C PHE A 18 -5.63 7.02 4.80
N VAL A 19 -4.35 6.92 5.11
CA VAL A 19 -3.42 8.06 5.12
C VAL A 19 -2.24 7.69 4.22
N VAL A 20 -1.80 8.63 3.41
CA VAL A 20 -0.60 8.47 2.58
C VAL A 20 0.47 9.35 3.20
N THR A 21 1.60 8.75 3.60
CA THR A 21 2.69 9.51 4.21
C THR A 21 3.31 10.45 3.19
N LEU A 22 4.07 11.44 3.68
CA LEU A 22 4.77 12.36 2.80
C LEU A 22 5.74 11.62 1.87
N ASP A 23 6.46 10.64 2.41
CA ASP A 23 7.37 9.81 1.61
C ASP A 23 6.62 9.11 0.47
N ALA A 24 5.46 8.56 0.76
CA ALA A 24 4.64 7.88 -0.24
C ALA A 24 4.12 8.86 -1.30
N VAL A 25 3.73 10.06 -0.88
CA VAL A 25 3.31 11.11 -1.83
C VAL A 25 4.45 11.48 -2.76
N GLU A 26 5.65 11.65 -2.22
CA GLU A 26 6.83 11.97 -3.03
C GLU A 26 7.14 10.86 -4.04
N GLU A 27 7.01 9.60 -3.62
CA GLU A 27 7.21 8.47 -4.52
C GLU A 27 6.18 8.46 -5.65
N LEU A 28 4.92 8.74 -5.34
CA LEU A 28 3.89 8.84 -6.37
C LEU A 28 4.26 9.92 -7.39
N GLU A 29 4.67 11.10 -6.91
CA GLU A 29 5.05 12.19 -7.79
C GLU A 29 6.26 11.83 -8.66
N ASP A 30 7.28 11.22 -8.06
CA ASP A 30 8.50 10.83 -8.79
C ASP A 30 8.21 9.81 -9.89
N GLU A 31 7.25 8.91 -9.65
CA GLU A 31 6.88 7.88 -10.61
C GLU A 31 5.77 8.32 -11.58
N GLY A 32 5.28 9.54 -11.43
CA GLY A 32 4.19 10.04 -12.27
C GLY A 32 2.86 9.35 -12.00
N LEU A 33 2.66 8.90 -10.77
CA LEU A 33 1.46 8.17 -10.37
C LEU A 33 0.56 9.04 -9.49
N SER A 34 -0.70 8.65 -9.40
CA SER A 34 -1.68 9.33 -8.56
C SER A 34 -2.14 8.40 -7.42
N VAL A 35 -2.91 8.96 -6.50
CA VAL A 35 -3.52 8.18 -5.43
C VAL A 35 -4.46 7.12 -6.01
N LEU A 36 -5.08 7.38 -7.17
CA LEU A 36 -5.94 6.41 -7.84
C LEU A 36 -5.17 5.16 -8.28
N ASP A 37 -3.91 5.32 -8.68
CA ASP A 37 -3.04 4.19 -9.00
C ASP A 37 -2.76 3.35 -7.77
N LEU A 38 -2.50 4.02 -6.65
CA LEU A 38 -2.28 3.36 -5.37
C LEU A 38 -3.52 2.57 -4.93
N GLU A 39 -4.69 3.18 -5.00
CA GLU A 39 -5.94 2.52 -4.66
C GLU A 39 -6.18 1.29 -5.54
N HIS A 40 -5.97 1.45 -6.84
CA HIS A 40 -6.13 0.35 -7.78
C HIS A 40 -5.20 -0.83 -7.46
N ALA A 41 -3.95 -0.53 -7.12
CA ALA A 41 -2.98 -1.56 -6.78
C ALA A 41 -3.43 -2.37 -5.55
N ILE A 42 -3.98 -1.71 -4.54
CA ILE A 42 -4.46 -2.40 -3.33
C ILE A 42 -5.74 -3.18 -3.60
N LEU A 43 -6.66 -2.59 -4.38
CA LEU A 43 -7.95 -3.23 -4.66
C LEU A 43 -7.81 -4.47 -5.54
N THR A 44 -6.79 -4.52 -6.40
CA THR A 44 -6.62 -5.62 -7.38
C THR A 44 -5.40 -6.49 -7.11
N GLY A 45 -4.53 -6.09 -6.19
CA GLY A 45 -3.29 -6.81 -5.90
C GLY A 45 -3.44 -7.82 -4.79
N GLU A 46 -2.30 -8.30 -4.31
CA GLU A 46 -2.24 -9.27 -3.23
C GLU A 46 -1.10 -8.93 -2.27
N ILE A 47 -1.23 -9.35 -1.02
CA ILE A 47 -0.16 -9.20 -0.05
C ILE A 47 0.87 -10.30 -0.32
N ALA A 48 2.09 -9.90 -0.63
CA ALA A 48 3.18 -10.83 -0.93
C ALA A 48 3.87 -11.32 0.34
N THR A 49 4.08 -10.42 1.30
CA THR A 49 4.77 -10.77 2.54
C THR A 49 4.48 -9.71 3.58
N ARG A 50 4.94 -9.97 4.79
CA ARG A 50 4.89 -8.99 5.87
C ARG A 50 6.24 -8.95 6.58
N GLN A 51 6.54 -7.81 7.18
CA GLN A 51 7.77 -7.60 7.94
C GLN A 51 7.41 -6.93 9.26
N LYS A 52 8.09 -7.31 10.31
CA LYS A 52 7.89 -6.68 11.61
C LYS A 52 8.85 -5.51 11.74
N ASP A 53 8.33 -4.35 12.10
CA ASP A 53 9.16 -3.19 12.37
C ASP A 53 9.91 -3.40 13.69
N ALA A 54 11.23 -3.26 13.67
CA ALA A 54 12.07 -3.52 14.85
C ALA A 54 11.80 -2.50 15.97
N ASP A 55 11.46 -1.27 15.61
CA ASP A 55 11.28 -0.19 16.59
C ASP A 55 9.88 -0.18 17.19
N THR A 56 8.85 -0.27 16.36
CA THR A 56 7.46 -0.15 16.79
C THR A 56 6.81 -1.49 17.08
N ARG A 57 7.43 -2.58 16.60
CA ARG A 57 6.89 -3.94 16.66
C ARG A 57 5.58 -4.13 15.91
N GLU A 58 5.24 -3.19 15.05
CA GLU A 58 4.06 -3.30 14.20
C GLU A 58 4.38 -4.06 12.93
N TRP A 59 3.38 -4.73 12.38
CA TRP A 59 3.53 -5.43 11.12
C TRP A 59 3.33 -4.47 9.95
N LYS A 60 4.25 -4.52 8.98
CA LYS A 60 4.14 -3.85 7.69
C LYS A 60 3.88 -4.90 6.64
N TYR A 61 3.00 -4.61 5.70
CA TYR A 61 2.62 -5.54 4.66
C TYR A 61 3.05 -5.01 3.30
N LEU A 62 3.63 -5.88 2.48
CA LEU A 62 4.02 -5.55 1.12
C LEU A 62 2.94 -6.07 0.19
N ILE A 63 2.28 -5.15 -0.50
CA ILE A 63 1.18 -5.45 -1.42
C ILE A 63 1.69 -5.29 -2.83
N LYS A 64 1.61 -6.34 -3.62
CA LYS A 64 1.96 -6.30 -5.04
C LYS A 64 0.70 -6.16 -5.86
N GLY A 65 0.64 -5.11 -6.65
CA GLY A 65 -0.51 -4.84 -7.50
C GLY A 65 -0.09 -4.06 -8.72
N ARG A 66 -1.05 -3.46 -9.39
CA ARG A 66 -0.78 -2.72 -10.62
C ARG A 66 -1.43 -1.36 -10.58
N SER A 67 -0.77 -0.40 -11.24
CA SER A 67 -1.34 0.92 -11.45
C SER A 67 -2.46 0.84 -12.49
N LEU A 68 -3.15 1.94 -12.68
CA LEU A 68 -4.18 2.02 -13.73
C LEU A 68 -3.58 1.87 -15.13
N SER A 69 -2.28 2.16 -15.28
CA SER A 69 -1.54 1.98 -16.53
C SER A 69 -0.83 0.64 -16.60
N ASP A 70 -1.15 -0.28 -15.68
CA ASP A 70 -0.62 -1.63 -15.65
C ASP A 70 0.86 -1.75 -15.26
N ASP A 71 1.42 -0.73 -14.63
CA ASP A 71 2.77 -0.81 -14.05
C ASP A 71 2.74 -1.64 -12.77
N GLU A 72 3.76 -2.43 -12.54
CA GLU A 72 3.86 -3.24 -11.33
C GLU A 72 4.28 -2.39 -10.14
N LEU A 73 3.42 -2.33 -9.13
CA LEU A 73 3.67 -1.54 -7.93
C LEU A 73 3.79 -2.42 -6.71
N VAL A 74 4.72 -2.04 -5.82
CA VAL A 74 4.78 -2.59 -4.47
C VAL A 74 4.41 -1.47 -3.52
N VAL A 75 3.38 -1.70 -2.71
CA VAL A 75 2.90 -0.74 -1.74
C VAL A 75 3.16 -1.29 -0.35
N VAL A 76 3.77 -0.49 0.52
CA VAL A 76 4.01 -0.88 1.91
C VAL A 76 2.99 -0.19 2.78
N GLY A 77 2.20 -0.96 3.50
CA GLY A 77 1.13 -0.43 4.34
C GLY A 77 0.99 -1.14 5.67
N LYS A 78 0.35 -0.47 6.60
CA LYS A 78 0.06 -1.03 7.92
C LYS A 78 -1.25 -0.47 8.45
N LEU A 79 -1.83 -1.13 9.44
CA LEU A 79 -2.98 -0.60 10.16
C LEU A 79 -2.47 0.17 11.38
N SER A 80 -2.95 1.40 11.53
CA SER A 80 -2.62 2.22 12.69
C SER A 80 -3.42 1.76 13.91
N PRO A 81 -3.01 2.16 15.13
CA PRO A 81 -3.79 1.85 16.33
C PRO A 81 -5.22 2.37 16.29
N THR A 82 -5.47 3.43 15.51
CA THR A 82 -6.82 4.00 15.36
C THR A 82 -7.63 3.31 14.26
N GLY A 83 -7.06 2.30 13.61
CA GLY A 83 -7.76 1.53 12.59
C GLY A 83 -7.70 2.08 11.18
N LYS A 84 -6.87 3.09 10.92
CA LYS A 84 -6.67 3.60 9.57
C LYS A 84 -5.57 2.82 8.87
N LEU A 85 -5.69 2.69 7.57
CA LEU A 85 -4.62 2.14 6.74
C LEU A 85 -3.59 3.25 6.49
N VAL A 86 -2.33 3.00 6.83
CA VAL A 86 -1.24 3.95 6.59
C VAL A 86 -0.38 3.42 5.45
N ILE A 87 -0.29 4.18 4.38
CA ILE A 87 0.60 3.84 3.26
C ILE A 87 1.95 4.48 3.54
N ILE A 88 2.92 3.64 3.86
CA ILE A 88 4.25 4.09 4.33
C ILE A 88 5.12 4.52 3.16
N THR A 89 5.17 3.70 2.13
CA THR A 89 5.95 3.97 0.93
C THR A 89 5.44 3.08 -0.21
N LEU A 90 5.91 3.33 -1.41
CA LEU A 90 5.63 2.49 -2.57
C LEU A 90 6.77 2.63 -3.57
N TYR A 91 6.86 1.68 -4.48
CA TYR A 91 7.83 1.77 -5.56
C TYR A 91 7.34 0.99 -6.77
N ASP A 92 7.84 1.39 -7.93
CA ASP A 92 7.50 0.76 -9.21
C ASP A 92 8.54 -0.32 -9.51
N GLU A 93 8.11 -1.56 -9.65
CA GLU A 93 8.99 -2.68 -9.99
C GLU A 93 9.21 -2.84 -11.49
N THR A 94 8.40 -2.16 -12.30
CA THR A 94 8.47 -2.27 -13.76
C THR A 94 9.81 -1.79 -14.30
N GLU A 95 10.45 -0.85 -13.62
CA GLU A 95 11.70 -0.21 -14.04
C GLU A 95 12.97 -0.92 -13.60
N SER A 96 12.89 -2.08 -13.04
CA SER A 96 14.07 -2.78 -12.53
C SER A 96 15.04 -3.20 -13.63
#